data_99bc480d0512ac073d837c3b5bf69e2e
#
_entry.id   99bc480d0512ac073d837c3b5bf69e2e
#
_cell.length_a   1.000
_cell.length_b   1.000
_cell.length_c   1.000
_cell.angle_alpha   90.00
_cell.angle_beta   90.00
_cell.angle_gamma   90.00
#
_symmetry.space_group_name_H-M   'P 1'
#
loop_
_entity.id
_entity.type
_entity.pdbx_description
1 polymer ?
#
loop_
_entity_poly.entity_id
_entity_poly.type
_entity_poly.pdbx_seq_one_letter_code
_entity_poly.pdbx_strand_id
1 'polypeptide(L)'
;MIKRECCYCKKHLGDIEEIGDDTVRISHGVCLDCLPKFVAGTGTPYTEYLDRLQVPLFVVSSDSRVIYANTRGRALGAEDLSELQNHPPAGEVFECFYAKSSEGCGETVHCKSCTIRNTVLATATTGVTHTRVPAYMDLGSEVGEKSTRFFVSTQQVGEFVLLRVDSV
;
A
#
# COMPACT_ATOMS: atom_id res chain seq x y z
N MET A 1 26.87 6.79 -9.87
CA MET A 1 26.52 6.36 -8.51
C MET A 1 25.38 7.22 -7.99
N ILE A 2 24.28 6.64 -7.48
CA ILE A 2 23.16 7.35 -6.90
C ILE A 2 23.22 7.25 -5.38
N LYS A 3 23.39 8.39 -4.68
CA LYS A 3 23.27 8.46 -3.23
C LYS A 3 21.81 8.59 -2.85
N ARG A 4 21.35 7.76 -1.94
CA ARG A 4 19.98 7.83 -1.41
C ARG A 4 19.98 8.48 -0.05
N GLU A 5 19.14 9.50 0.11
CA GLU A 5 18.99 10.24 1.37
C GLU A 5 17.52 10.33 1.78
N CYS A 6 17.27 10.32 3.08
CA CYS A 6 15.96 10.65 3.60
C CYS A 6 15.65 12.13 3.35
N CYS A 7 14.55 12.40 2.68
CA CYS A 7 14.12 13.78 2.37
C CYS A 7 13.84 14.62 3.63
N TYR A 8 13.55 13.98 4.77
CA TYR A 8 13.27 14.66 6.04
C TYR A 8 14.51 14.90 6.88
N CYS A 9 15.18 13.84 7.30
CA CYS A 9 16.30 13.92 8.25
C CYS A 9 17.67 13.84 7.57
N LYS A 10 17.71 13.70 6.24
CA LYS A 10 18.95 13.57 5.44
C LYS A 10 19.80 12.34 5.77
N LYS A 11 19.24 11.40 6.55
CA LYS A 11 19.91 10.12 6.84
C LYS A 11 20.21 9.40 5.54
N HIS A 12 21.43 8.90 5.40
CA HIS A 12 21.85 8.08 4.27
C HIS A 12 21.07 6.76 4.24
N LEU A 13 20.53 6.40 3.08
CA LEU A 13 19.69 5.22 2.85
C LEU A 13 20.37 4.14 1.99
N GLY A 14 21.68 4.28 1.79
CA GLY A 14 22.48 3.42 0.89
C GLY A 14 22.74 4.07 -0.46
N ASP A 15 23.64 3.45 -1.21
CA ASP A 15 24.03 3.88 -2.56
C ASP A 15 23.58 2.83 -3.56
N ILE A 16 23.26 3.29 -4.78
CA ILE A 16 22.97 2.43 -5.91
C ILE A 16 24.08 2.65 -6.94
N GLU A 17 24.78 1.60 -7.30
CA GLU A 17 25.76 1.63 -8.39
C GLU A 17 25.02 1.66 -9.72
N GLU A 18 25.23 2.74 -10.47
CA GLU A 18 24.75 2.87 -11.85
C GLU A 18 25.91 2.56 -12.80
N ILE A 19 25.75 1.58 -13.65
CA ILE A 19 26.80 1.19 -14.61
C ILE A 19 26.82 2.25 -15.72
N GLY A 20 27.91 3.00 -15.80
CA GLY A 20 28.22 3.84 -16.98
C GLY A 20 28.03 5.35 -16.82
N ASP A 21 27.81 5.88 -15.62
CA ASP A 21 27.76 7.34 -15.39
C ASP A 21 28.58 7.72 -14.15
N ASP A 22 29.59 8.53 -14.32
CA ASP A 22 30.46 9.04 -13.25
C ASP A 22 29.83 10.20 -12.45
N THR A 23 28.63 10.63 -12.82
CA THR A 23 27.92 11.68 -12.11
C THR A 23 27.30 11.16 -10.81
N VAL A 24 27.51 11.89 -9.72
CA VAL A 24 26.83 11.62 -8.44
C VAL A 24 25.45 12.27 -8.48
N ARG A 25 24.41 11.46 -8.47
CA ARG A 25 23.02 11.93 -8.35
C ARG A 25 22.49 11.64 -6.95
N ILE A 26 21.59 12.47 -6.47
CA ILE A 26 20.90 12.28 -5.19
C ILE A 26 19.49 11.83 -5.47
N SER A 27 19.13 10.66 -4.93
CA SER A 27 17.75 10.17 -4.89
C SER A 27 17.20 10.31 -3.47
N HIS A 28 15.98 10.79 -3.36
CA HIS A 28 15.33 10.99 -2.07
C HIS A 28 14.40 9.82 -1.76
N GLY A 29 14.47 9.34 -0.53
CA GLY A 29 13.58 8.35 0.05
C GLY A 29 13.07 8.80 1.42
N VAL A 30 12.46 7.89 2.17
CA VAL A 30 12.05 8.13 3.56
C VAL A 30 12.67 7.03 4.42
N CYS A 31 13.39 7.39 5.48
CA CYS A 31 13.89 6.40 6.44
C CYS A 31 12.76 5.89 7.36
N LEU A 32 12.97 4.73 7.97
CA LEU A 32 11.99 4.13 8.86
C LEU A 32 11.59 5.05 10.03
N ASP A 33 12.54 5.81 10.57
CA ASP A 33 12.29 6.75 11.67
C ASP A 33 11.37 7.91 11.26
N CYS A 34 11.40 8.30 9.98
CA CYS A 34 10.58 9.38 9.43
C CYS A 34 9.28 8.90 8.80
N LEU A 35 9.20 7.61 8.46
CA LEU A 35 8.03 7.04 7.80
C LEU A 35 6.73 7.18 8.60
N PRO A 36 6.70 7.01 9.94
CA PRO A 36 5.49 7.27 10.72
C PRO A 36 5.00 8.71 10.62
N LYS A 37 5.91 9.69 10.56
CA LYS A 37 5.57 11.11 10.39
C LYS A 37 5.01 11.37 9.00
N PHE A 38 5.56 10.72 8.00
CA PHE A 38 5.09 10.73 6.63
C PHE A 38 3.67 10.18 6.52
N VAL A 39 3.41 9.04 7.14
CA VAL A 39 2.13 8.33 7.09
C VAL A 39 1.06 9.04 7.93
N ALA A 40 1.44 9.64 9.07
CA ALA A 40 0.50 10.32 9.98
C ALA A 40 -0.09 11.62 9.43
N GLY A 41 0.27 12.04 8.21
CA GLY A 41 -0.33 13.21 7.56
C GLY A 41 -0.01 14.55 8.22
N THR A 42 1.07 14.65 9.01
CA THR A 42 1.48 15.88 9.69
C THR A 42 2.13 16.89 8.74
N GLY A 43 1.41 17.29 7.69
CA GLY A 43 1.82 18.40 6.80
C GLY A 43 3.08 18.13 5.99
N THR A 44 3.32 16.89 5.59
CA THR A 44 4.54 16.53 4.89
C THR A 44 4.36 16.64 3.37
N PRO A 45 5.38 17.12 2.63
CA PRO A 45 5.30 17.25 1.18
C PRO A 45 4.93 15.95 0.44
N TYR A 46 5.17 14.80 1.07
CA TYR A 46 4.90 13.50 0.46
C TYR A 46 3.44 13.06 0.51
N THR A 47 2.71 13.36 1.57
CA THR A 47 1.26 13.10 1.59
C THR A 47 0.57 13.92 0.52
N GLU A 48 0.95 15.20 0.37
CA GLU A 48 0.45 16.03 -0.72
C GLU A 48 0.82 15.47 -2.10
N TYR A 49 2.04 14.96 -2.26
CA TYR A 49 2.45 14.32 -3.51
C TYR A 49 1.63 13.06 -3.80
N LEU A 50 1.48 12.17 -2.81
CA LEU A 50 0.68 10.96 -2.96
C LEU A 50 -0.79 11.27 -3.25
N ASP A 51 -1.34 12.32 -2.63
CA ASP A 51 -2.71 12.76 -2.86
C ASP A 51 -2.96 13.33 -4.27
N ARG A 52 -1.91 13.84 -4.92
CA ARG A 52 -1.98 14.28 -6.34
C ARG A 52 -1.94 13.13 -7.34
N LEU A 53 -1.51 11.93 -6.94
CA LEU A 53 -1.49 10.78 -7.83
C LEU A 53 -2.92 10.40 -8.24
N GLN A 54 -3.12 10.19 -9.54
CA GLN A 54 -4.42 9.87 -10.11
C GLN A 54 -4.75 8.37 -10.05
N VAL A 55 -4.01 7.63 -9.25
CA VAL A 55 -4.20 6.20 -9.01
C VAL A 55 -4.46 5.94 -7.53
N PRO A 56 -5.37 5.04 -7.18
CA PRO A 56 -5.57 4.62 -5.79
C PRO A 56 -4.31 3.96 -5.23
N LEU A 57 -3.82 4.49 -4.12
CA LEU A 57 -2.61 4.02 -3.47
C LEU A 57 -2.82 3.91 -1.96
N PHE A 58 -2.36 2.81 -1.42
CA PHE A 58 -2.39 2.49 0.01
C PHE A 58 -0.99 2.16 0.50
N VAL A 59 -0.67 2.58 1.72
CA VAL A 59 0.47 2.07 2.47
C VAL A 59 -0.07 1.03 3.44
N VAL A 60 0.43 -0.18 3.37
CA VAL A 60 -0.03 -1.29 4.18
C VAL A 60 1.12 -1.95 4.93
N SER A 61 0.83 -2.50 6.09
CA SER A 61 1.76 -3.36 6.83
C SER A 61 1.87 -4.75 6.20
N SER A 62 2.84 -5.55 6.66
CA SER A 62 3.06 -6.91 6.18
C SER A 62 1.86 -7.84 6.37
N ASP A 63 1.01 -7.56 7.36
CA ASP A 63 -0.25 -8.28 7.63
C ASP A 63 -1.47 -7.65 6.94
N SER A 64 -1.23 -6.77 5.95
CA SER A 64 -2.26 -6.12 5.10
C SER A 64 -3.19 -5.18 5.86
N ARG A 65 -2.70 -4.51 6.92
CA ARG A 65 -3.41 -3.42 7.56
C ARG A 65 -3.12 -2.10 6.87
N VAL A 66 -4.15 -1.32 6.62
CA VAL A 66 -4.02 -0.02 5.94
C VAL A 66 -3.55 1.04 6.93
N ILE A 67 -2.42 1.65 6.65
CA ILE A 67 -1.80 2.69 7.46
C ILE A 67 -2.07 4.07 6.86
N TYR A 68 -2.12 4.14 5.54
CA TYR A 68 -2.42 5.36 4.80
C TYR A 68 -3.11 5.02 3.47
N ALA A 69 -3.99 5.91 3.04
CA ALA A 69 -4.57 5.89 1.71
C ALA A 69 -4.53 7.31 1.13
N ASN A 70 -4.13 7.45 -0.13
CA ASN A 70 -4.20 8.73 -0.82
C ASN A 70 -5.66 9.09 -1.18
N THR A 71 -5.90 10.29 -1.65
CA THR A 71 -7.25 10.78 -2.01
C THR A 71 -8.00 9.80 -2.92
N ARG A 72 -7.33 9.20 -3.90
CA ARG A 72 -7.96 8.22 -4.81
C ARG A 72 -8.20 6.88 -4.14
N GLY A 73 -7.32 6.45 -3.23
CA GLY A 73 -7.50 5.24 -2.44
C GLY A 73 -8.69 5.35 -1.50
N ARG A 74 -8.84 6.49 -0.84
CA ARG A 74 -9.99 6.77 0.04
C ARG A 74 -11.32 6.71 -0.71
N ALA A 75 -11.35 7.22 -1.94
CA ALA A 75 -12.55 7.19 -2.78
C ALA A 75 -12.99 5.79 -3.22
N LEU A 76 -12.16 4.75 -3.02
CA LEU A 76 -12.51 3.36 -3.34
C LEU A 76 -13.29 2.64 -2.24
N GLY A 77 -13.28 3.12 -1.00
CA GLY A 77 -13.98 2.41 0.06
C GLY A 77 -13.92 3.05 1.44
N ALA A 78 -12.88 3.76 1.78
CA ALA A 78 -12.78 4.41 3.08
C ALA A 78 -13.23 5.87 2.99
N GLU A 79 -14.52 6.13 3.03
CA GLU A 79 -15.03 7.50 3.06
C GLU A 79 -14.67 8.20 4.39
N ASP A 80 -14.55 7.46 5.47
CA ASP A 80 -14.19 8.00 6.78
C ASP A 80 -12.73 7.70 7.15
N LEU A 81 -11.91 8.75 7.18
CA LEU A 81 -10.51 8.69 7.58
C LEU A 81 -10.28 8.35 9.06
N SER A 82 -11.31 8.53 9.90
CA SER A 82 -11.20 8.21 11.33
C SER A 82 -10.95 6.70 11.53
N GLU A 83 -11.44 5.86 10.64
CA GLU A 83 -11.24 4.42 10.68
C GLU A 83 -9.78 4.02 10.41
N LEU A 84 -9.02 4.81 9.61
CA LEU A 84 -7.62 4.52 9.33
C LEU A 84 -6.71 4.68 10.55
N GLN A 85 -7.13 5.41 11.58
CA GLN A 85 -6.36 5.57 12.82
C GLN A 85 -6.16 4.24 13.57
N ASN A 86 -7.06 3.30 13.37
CA ASN A 86 -7.00 1.97 13.97
C ASN A 86 -6.29 0.93 13.09
N HIS A 87 -5.71 1.36 11.97
CA HIS A 87 -5.06 0.49 11.00
C HIS A 87 -5.94 -0.70 10.60
N PRO A 88 -7.11 -0.46 9.98
CA PRO A 88 -8.05 -1.52 9.63
C PRO A 88 -7.44 -2.47 8.61
N PRO A 89 -7.83 -3.74 8.59
CA PRO A 89 -7.46 -4.65 7.53
C PRO A 89 -7.92 -4.16 6.15
N ALA A 90 -7.13 -4.43 5.11
CA ALA A 90 -7.44 -3.97 3.76
C ALA A 90 -8.84 -4.41 3.28
N GLY A 91 -9.30 -5.59 3.67
CA GLY A 91 -10.63 -6.07 3.29
C GLY A 91 -11.77 -5.24 3.87
N GLU A 92 -11.60 -4.63 5.04
CA GLU A 92 -12.59 -3.70 5.61
C GLU A 92 -12.60 -2.40 4.81
N VAL A 93 -11.43 -1.84 4.53
CA VAL A 93 -11.29 -0.62 3.72
C VAL A 93 -11.88 -0.77 2.32
N PHE A 94 -11.71 -1.95 1.71
CA PHE A 94 -12.26 -2.26 0.38
C PHE A 94 -13.70 -2.77 0.42
N GLU A 95 -14.34 -2.82 1.58
CA GLU A 95 -15.70 -3.34 1.77
C GLU A 95 -15.90 -4.78 1.27
N CYS A 96 -14.87 -5.62 1.41
CA CYS A 96 -14.94 -7.02 1.04
C CYS A 96 -16.06 -7.74 1.83
N PHE A 97 -16.90 -8.49 1.14
CA PHE A 97 -17.99 -9.26 1.75
C PHE A 97 -17.51 -10.11 2.94
N TYR A 98 -16.40 -10.82 2.77
CA TYR A 98 -15.86 -11.69 3.82
C TYR A 98 -15.26 -10.95 5.01
N ALA A 99 -14.88 -9.68 4.84
CA ALA A 99 -14.41 -8.86 5.95
C ALA A 99 -15.54 -8.49 6.92
N LYS A 100 -16.77 -8.47 6.44
CA LYS A 100 -17.98 -8.15 7.23
C LYS A 100 -18.49 -9.35 8.04
N SER A 101 -17.89 -10.54 7.87
CA SER A 101 -18.24 -11.73 8.67
C SER A 101 -17.75 -11.59 10.11
N SER A 102 -18.31 -12.41 11.01
CA SER A 102 -17.93 -12.43 12.43
C SER A 102 -16.46 -12.81 12.68
N GLU A 103 -15.81 -13.45 11.70
CA GLU A 103 -14.40 -13.84 11.79
C GLU A 103 -13.47 -12.69 11.37
N GLY A 104 -13.97 -11.75 10.55
CA GLY A 104 -13.19 -10.61 10.06
C GLY A 104 -12.26 -10.92 8.88
N CYS A 105 -11.60 -9.86 8.40
CA CYS A 105 -10.66 -9.96 7.28
C CYS A 105 -9.38 -10.71 7.71
N GLY A 106 -9.01 -11.72 6.93
CA GLY A 106 -7.82 -12.54 7.16
C GLY A 106 -8.10 -13.90 7.80
N GLU A 107 -9.25 -14.07 8.45
CA GLU A 107 -9.56 -15.24 9.25
C GLU A 107 -10.43 -16.27 8.52
N THR A 108 -11.18 -15.85 7.51
CA THR A 108 -12.05 -16.76 6.75
C THR A 108 -11.26 -17.66 5.81
N VAL A 109 -11.86 -18.80 5.43
CA VAL A 109 -11.26 -19.72 4.43
C VAL A 109 -11.00 -19.04 3.08
N HIS A 110 -11.81 -18.04 2.73
CA HIS A 110 -11.68 -17.26 1.49
C HIS A 110 -10.46 -16.37 1.49
N CYS A 111 -10.02 -15.92 2.68
CA CYS A 111 -8.84 -15.06 2.82
C CYS A 111 -7.53 -15.78 2.47
N LYS A 112 -7.51 -17.12 2.50
CA LYS A 112 -6.34 -17.92 2.08
C LYS A 112 -6.03 -17.76 0.59
N SER A 113 -7.04 -17.52 -0.24
CA SER A 113 -6.92 -17.27 -1.68
C SER A 113 -7.00 -15.79 -2.05
N CYS A 114 -7.05 -14.88 -1.07
CA CYS A 114 -7.14 -13.45 -1.32
C CYS A 114 -5.87 -12.93 -2.01
N THR A 115 -6.02 -12.45 -3.24
CA THR A 115 -4.89 -11.95 -4.03
C THR A 115 -4.22 -10.75 -3.37
N ILE A 116 -4.99 -9.80 -2.83
CA ILE A 116 -4.43 -8.62 -2.17
C ILE A 116 -3.52 -9.04 -1.02
N ARG A 117 -4.06 -9.84 -0.09
CA ARG A 117 -3.32 -10.31 1.09
C ARG A 117 -2.07 -11.10 0.70
N ASN A 118 -2.21 -12.05 -0.21
CA ASN A 118 -1.10 -12.92 -0.64
C ASN A 118 -0.02 -12.12 -1.37
N THR A 119 -0.38 -11.16 -2.22
CA THR A 119 0.59 -10.32 -2.93
C THR A 119 1.31 -9.37 -1.98
N VAL A 120 0.61 -8.76 -1.02
CA VAL A 120 1.23 -7.93 0.03
C VAL A 120 2.20 -8.75 0.87
N LEU A 121 1.78 -9.93 1.36
CA LEU A 121 2.62 -10.83 2.15
C LEU A 121 3.86 -11.28 1.37
N ALA A 122 3.69 -11.69 0.12
CA ALA A 122 4.80 -12.09 -0.75
C ALA A 122 5.79 -10.93 -0.94
N THR A 123 5.31 -9.72 -1.22
CA THR A 123 6.17 -8.53 -1.34
C THR A 123 6.89 -8.20 -0.03
N ALA A 124 6.19 -8.22 1.10
CA ALA A 124 6.78 -7.95 2.41
C ALA A 124 7.88 -8.97 2.79
N THR A 125 7.67 -10.23 2.42
CA THR A 125 8.60 -11.33 2.77
C THR A 125 9.81 -11.39 1.85
N THR A 126 9.61 -11.15 0.55
CA THR A 126 10.65 -11.38 -0.48
C THR A 126 11.29 -10.10 -0.99
N GLY A 127 10.68 -8.94 -0.77
CA GLY A 127 11.10 -7.67 -1.39
C GLY A 127 10.76 -7.56 -2.88
N VAL A 128 10.18 -8.59 -3.47
CA VAL A 128 9.87 -8.62 -4.91
C VAL A 128 8.65 -7.76 -5.21
N THR A 129 8.82 -6.85 -6.17
CA THR A 129 7.70 -6.04 -6.69
C THR A 129 6.79 -6.89 -7.56
N HIS A 130 5.49 -6.78 -7.34
CA HIS A 130 4.48 -7.38 -8.19
C HIS A 130 3.74 -6.30 -8.97
N THR A 131 3.47 -6.55 -10.25
CA THR A 131 2.85 -5.56 -11.13
C THR A 131 1.62 -6.16 -11.81
N ARG A 132 0.49 -5.45 -11.71
CA ARG A 132 -0.79 -5.80 -12.36
C ARG A 132 -1.23 -7.25 -12.11
N VAL A 133 -1.15 -7.71 -10.88
CA VAL A 133 -1.67 -9.03 -10.48
C VAL A 133 -3.19 -8.97 -10.47
N PRO A 134 -3.89 -9.86 -11.20
CA PRO A 134 -5.34 -9.86 -11.24
C PRO A 134 -5.92 -10.22 -9.86
N ALA A 135 -6.81 -9.38 -9.37
CA ALA A 135 -7.51 -9.58 -8.12
C ALA A 135 -9.03 -9.56 -8.35
N TYR A 136 -9.73 -10.31 -7.53
CA TYR A 136 -11.17 -10.38 -7.50
C TYR A 136 -11.66 -10.10 -6.10
N MET A 137 -12.72 -9.33 -5.98
CA MET A 137 -13.32 -9.01 -4.70
C MET A 137 -14.84 -9.11 -4.81
N ASP A 138 -15.42 -9.82 -3.88
CA ASP A 138 -16.87 -9.87 -3.72
C ASP A 138 -17.30 -8.69 -2.88
N LEU A 139 -18.10 -7.81 -3.49
CA LEU A 139 -18.71 -6.64 -2.88
C LEU A 139 -20.21 -6.89 -2.77
N GLY A 140 -20.84 -6.37 -1.73
CA GLY A 140 -22.28 -6.51 -1.55
C GLY A 140 -22.66 -7.22 -0.26
N SER A 141 -23.92 -7.63 -0.18
CA SER A 141 -24.50 -8.30 0.99
C SER A 141 -24.53 -9.82 0.87
N GLU A 142 -24.40 -10.36 -0.35
CA GLU A 142 -24.43 -11.79 -0.62
C GLU A 142 -23.21 -12.24 -1.44
N VAL A 143 -22.81 -13.50 -1.26
CA VAL A 143 -21.68 -14.10 -2.01
C VAL A 143 -21.99 -14.09 -3.50
N GLY A 144 -21.06 -13.52 -4.29
CA GLY A 144 -21.18 -13.50 -5.75
C GLY A 144 -22.17 -12.49 -6.32
N GLU A 145 -22.85 -11.72 -5.49
CA GLU A 145 -23.78 -10.68 -5.95
C GLU A 145 -23.08 -9.64 -6.83
N LYS A 146 -21.85 -9.28 -6.47
CA LYS A 146 -21.07 -8.29 -7.21
C LYS A 146 -19.58 -8.59 -7.10
N SER A 147 -19.11 -9.49 -7.97
CA SER A 147 -17.66 -9.73 -8.07
C SER A 147 -17.02 -8.70 -9.00
N THR A 148 -16.09 -7.95 -8.47
CA THR A 148 -15.36 -6.92 -9.22
C THR A 148 -13.94 -7.40 -9.48
N ARG A 149 -13.52 -7.35 -10.75
CA ARG A 149 -12.15 -7.62 -11.17
C ARG A 149 -11.38 -6.32 -11.28
N PHE A 150 -10.16 -6.33 -10.75
CA PHE A 150 -9.20 -5.24 -10.86
C PHE A 150 -7.77 -5.81 -10.84
N PHE A 151 -6.78 -4.95 -10.95
CA PHE A 151 -5.38 -5.35 -10.82
C PHE A 151 -4.76 -4.65 -9.63
N VAL A 152 -3.82 -5.33 -8.98
CA VAL A 152 -3.02 -4.76 -7.90
C VAL A 152 -1.55 -4.81 -8.24
N SER A 153 -0.83 -3.78 -7.83
CA SER A 153 0.63 -3.74 -7.87
C SER A 153 1.16 -3.45 -6.48
N THR A 154 2.22 -4.15 -6.10
CA THR A 154 2.82 -3.98 -4.77
C THR A 154 4.31 -3.75 -4.87
N GLN A 155 4.83 -2.88 -4.00
CA GLN A 155 6.25 -2.57 -3.90
C GLN A 155 6.63 -2.38 -2.44
N GLN A 156 7.73 -2.99 -2.01
CA GLN A 156 8.23 -2.80 -0.66
C GLN A 156 8.90 -1.43 -0.49
N VAL A 157 8.56 -0.74 0.60
CA VAL A 157 9.17 0.52 1.01
C VAL A 157 9.46 0.46 2.51
N GLY A 158 10.70 0.15 2.85
CA GLY A 158 11.09 -0.11 4.25
C GLY A 158 10.35 -1.33 4.81
N GLU A 159 9.67 -1.17 5.93
CA GLU A 159 8.86 -2.22 6.57
C GLU A 159 7.42 -2.29 6.03
N PHE A 160 7.03 -1.36 5.15
CA PHE A 160 5.70 -1.28 4.59
C PHE A 160 5.66 -1.72 3.13
N VAL A 161 4.47 -1.96 2.65
CA VAL A 161 4.21 -2.25 1.25
C VAL A 161 3.32 -1.15 0.67
N LEU A 162 3.73 -0.57 -0.45
CA LEU A 162 2.85 0.24 -1.28
C LEU A 162 1.95 -0.70 -2.08
N LEU A 163 0.66 -0.57 -1.89
CA LEU A 163 -0.37 -1.28 -2.63
C LEU A 163 -1.08 -0.28 -3.55
N ARG A 164 -0.95 -0.47 -4.84
CA ARG A 164 -1.65 0.32 -5.86
C ARG A 164 -2.77 -0.51 -6.48
N VAL A 165 -3.93 0.10 -6.63
CA VAL A 165 -5.03 -0.48 -7.40
C VAL A 165 -4.99 0.09 -8.82
N ASP A 166 -4.75 -0.77 -9.78
CA ASP A 166 -4.73 -0.42 -11.20
C ASP A 166 -6.13 -0.64 -11.78
N SER A 167 -6.62 0.32 -12.55
CA SER A 167 -7.89 0.15 -13.27
C SER A 167 -7.80 -0.96 -14.32
N VAL A 168 -8.90 -1.59 -14.57
CA VAL A 168 -9.07 -2.59 -15.64
C VAL A 168 -8.88 -1.96 -17.01
#